data_49e0b9f0eb5aaf9cd3ba580eb71cf174
#
_entry.id   49e0b9f0eb5aaf9cd3ba580eb71cf174
#
_cell.length_a   1.000
_cell.length_b   1.000
_cell.length_c   1.000
_cell.angle_alpha   90.00
_cell.angle_beta   90.00
_cell.angle_gamma   90.00
#
_symmetry.space_group_name_H-M   'P 1'
#
loop_
_entity.id
_entity.type
_entity.pdbx_description
1 polymer ?
#
loop_
_entity_poly.entity_id
_entity_poly.type
_entity_poly.pdbx_seq_one_letter_code
_entity_poly.pdbx_strand_id
1 'polypeptide(L)'
;MLRRVAIGVVTSMAVVSGASAQQLLAERGAYLVNGVGGCNNCHTPRGPGGALDLQLDKRLSGSTQTFQAPQYTVKGSNLTPDNETGLGQWSDAQIKIALTQGKGRDGRKLAPNMPSAVYGFLTLRDQDAIIAYLRSIPAVRNAVQKPEYKAPFDITPYPNIQTRSEADLSDPIKRGEYLMGLGHCMVCHSKGTPPDKMDYVNGLGGGGRKFGQQQSVTAANLTSKGVAAWTVAEFKRALTEGVSRDGRKLNPPMVDFAQYYKTITDDDINAMFAYMKSLKPVDM
;
A
#
# COMPACT_ATOMS: atom_id res chain seq x y z
N MET A 1 35.72 -61.76 -24.48
CA MET A 1 35.94 -60.28 -24.50
C MET A 1 34.56 -59.61 -24.27
N LEU A 2 34.25 -59.21 -23.04
CA LEU A 2 33.04 -58.47 -22.71
C LEU A 2 33.36 -56.97 -22.66
N ARG A 3 32.79 -56.16 -23.56
CA ARG A 3 32.84 -54.72 -23.52
C ARG A 3 31.80 -54.21 -22.52
N ARG A 4 32.24 -53.55 -21.48
CA ARG A 4 31.40 -52.77 -20.55
C ARG A 4 31.09 -51.44 -21.19
N VAL A 5 29.78 -51.15 -21.45
CA VAL A 5 29.30 -49.83 -21.81
C VAL A 5 28.98 -49.10 -20.52
N ALA A 6 29.71 -48.03 -20.26
CA ALA A 6 29.41 -47.11 -19.17
C ALA A 6 28.36 -46.12 -19.64
N ILE A 7 27.14 -46.15 -19.07
CA ILE A 7 26.09 -45.17 -19.26
C ILE A 7 26.39 -44.01 -18.31
N GLY A 8 26.86 -42.91 -18.85
CA GLY A 8 27.00 -41.67 -18.11
C GLY A 8 25.62 -41.00 -17.91
N VAL A 9 25.17 -40.92 -16.67
CA VAL A 9 24.01 -40.13 -16.29
C VAL A 9 24.39 -38.66 -16.26
N VAL A 10 24.03 -37.90 -17.25
CA VAL A 10 24.14 -36.43 -17.25
C VAL A 10 22.98 -35.87 -16.43
N THR A 11 23.26 -35.49 -15.20
CA THR A 11 22.33 -34.78 -14.32
C THR A 11 22.29 -33.34 -14.79
N SER A 12 21.27 -32.97 -15.56
CA SER A 12 20.99 -31.59 -15.93
C SER A 12 20.52 -30.83 -14.68
N MET A 13 21.41 -30.14 -14.02
CA MET A 13 21.03 -29.12 -13.04
C MET A 13 20.36 -27.97 -13.81
N ALA A 14 19.04 -27.83 -13.65
CA ALA A 14 18.31 -26.68 -14.13
C ALA A 14 18.84 -25.44 -13.39
N VAL A 15 19.61 -24.63 -14.06
CA VAL A 15 19.98 -23.28 -13.59
C VAL A 15 18.69 -22.45 -13.68
N VAL A 16 18.01 -22.27 -12.54
CA VAL A 16 16.96 -21.26 -12.44
C VAL A 16 17.65 -19.94 -12.72
N SER A 17 17.46 -19.40 -13.92
CA SER A 17 18.18 -18.21 -14.35
C SER A 17 17.82 -17.02 -13.46
N GLY A 18 18.79 -16.14 -13.16
CA GLY A 18 18.56 -14.91 -12.38
C GLY A 18 17.40 -14.05 -12.93
N ALA A 19 17.09 -14.18 -14.22
CA ALA A 19 15.92 -13.58 -14.87
C ALA A 19 14.58 -14.05 -14.26
N SER A 20 14.44 -15.33 -13.90
CA SER A 20 13.19 -15.82 -13.29
C SER A 20 13.02 -15.35 -11.85
N ALA A 21 14.09 -15.24 -11.07
CA ALA A 21 14.04 -14.70 -9.71
C ALA A 21 13.67 -13.20 -9.70
N GLN A 22 14.26 -12.41 -10.60
CA GLN A 22 13.95 -11.00 -10.75
C GLN A 22 12.50 -10.77 -11.21
N GLN A 23 11.99 -11.62 -12.11
CA GLN A 23 10.60 -11.56 -12.56
C GLN A 23 9.64 -11.86 -11.42
N LEU A 24 9.86 -12.92 -10.63
CA LEU A 24 9.04 -13.25 -9.46
C LEU A 24 9.05 -12.13 -8.41
N LEU A 25 10.18 -11.46 -8.24
CA LEU A 25 10.28 -10.32 -7.34
C LEU A 25 9.45 -9.14 -7.86
N ALA A 26 9.50 -8.83 -9.15
CA ALA A 26 8.71 -7.78 -9.76
C ALA A 26 7.20 -8.10 -9.73
N GLU A 27 6.80 -9.36 -9.93
CA GLU A 27 5.40 -9.81 -9.80
C GLU A 27 4.89 -9.61 -8.36
N ARG A 28 5.69 -9.93 -7.35
CA ARG A 28 5.36 -9.62 -5.95
C ARG A 28 5.22 -8.12 -5.75
N GLY A 29 6.12 -7.32 -6.30
CA GLY A 29 6.04 -5.86 -6.26
C GLY A 29 4.78 -5.32 -6.94
N ALA A 30 4.41 -5.88 -8.08
CA ALA A 30 3.17 -5.52 -8.79
C ALA A 30 1.93 -5.77 -7.91
N TYR A 31 1.87 -6.92 -7.23
CA TYR A 31 0.80 -7.25 -6.29
C TYR A 31 0.70 -6.23 -5.14
N LEU A 32 1.84 -5.86 -4.55
CA LEU A 32 1.88 -4.89 -3.45
C LEU A 32 1.49 -3.48 -3.91
N VAL A 33 2.05 -3.01 -5.02
CA VAL A 33 1.88 -1.64 -5.53
C VAL A 33 0.49 -1.41 -6.13
N ASN A 34 0.01 -2.36 -6.94
CA ASN A 34 -1.26 -2.19 -7.66
C ASN A 34 -2.48 -2.70 -6.89
N GLY A 35 -2.27 -3.61 -5.93
CA GLY A 35 -3.30 -4.20 -5.08
C GLY A 35 -3.31 -3.57 -3.70
N VAL A 36 -2.70 -4.25 -2.72
CA VAL A 36 -2.82 -3.92 -1.29
C VAL A 36 -2.43 -2.47 -0.97
N GLY A 37 -1.32 -1.98 -1.50
CA GLY A 37 -0.81 -0.63 -1.24
C GLY A 37 -1.58 0.47 -1.97
N GLY A 38 -2.30 0.14 -3.05
CA GLY A 38 -3.10 1.10 -3.81
C GLY A 38 -2.34 2.34 -4.31
N CYS A 39 -1.03 2.20 -4.60
CA CYS A 39 -0.15 3.33 -4.93
C CYS A 39 -0.65 4.14 -6.14
N ASN A 40 -1.33 3.47 -7.07
CA ASN A 40 -1.96 4.09 -8.22
C ASN A 40 -2.96 5.19 -7.83
N ASN A 41 -3.62 5.07 -6.68
CA ASN A 41 -4.60 6.06 -6.23
C ASN A 41 -4.01 7.47 -6.11
N CYS A 42 -2.76 7.56 -5.66
CA CYS A 42 -2.06 8.84 -5.44
C CYS A 42 -0.99 9.14 -6.50
N HIS A 43 -0.52 8.14 -7.26
CA HIS A 43 0.62 8.28 -8.16
C HIS A 43 0.30 8.08 -9.65
N THR A 44 -0.97 7.95 -10.02
CA THR A 44 -1.41 7.86 -11.42
C THR A 44 -2.26 9.09 -11.76
N PRO A 45 -2.07 9.70 -12.96
CA PRO A 45 -2.89 10.80 -13.37
C PRO A 45 -4.36 10.41 -13.46
N ARG A 46 -5.24 11.35 -13.17
CA ARG A 46 -6.69 11.19 -13.32
C ARG A 46 -7.17 12.00 -14.52
N GLY A 47 -8.08 11.41 -15.28
CA GLY A 47 -8.82 12.09 -16.34
C GLY A 47 -9.97 12.93 -15.78
N PRO A 48 -10.78 13.52 -16.68
CA PRO A 48 -11.90 14.41 -16.31
C PRO A 48 -13.01 13.69 -15.54
N GLY A 49 -13.12 12.36 -15.61
CA GLY A 49 -14.09 11.54 -14.87
C GLY A 49 -13.82 11.41 -13.37
N GLY A 50 -12.75 12.02 -12.86
CA GLY A 50 -12.48 12.13 -11.41
C GLY A 50 -11.78 10.92 -10.79
N ALA A 51 -12.21 10.53 -9.57
CA ALA A 51 -11.47 9.58 -8.73
C ALA A 51 -11.27 8.19 -9.34
N LEU A 52 -12.23 7.71 -10.12
CA LEU A 52 -12.17 6.39 -10.76
C LEU A 52 -11.57 6.41 -12.17
N ASP A 53 -11.34 7.59 -12.74
CA ASP A 53 -10.82 7.77 -14.10
C ASP A 53 -9.29 7.84 -14.08
N LEU A 54 -8.63 6.73 -13.73
CA LEU A 54 -7.18 6.62 -13.78
C LEU A 54 -6.69 6.41 -15.21
N GLN A 55 -5.76 7.25 -15.64
CA GLN A 55 -5.06 7.06 -16.92
C GLN A 55 -4.03 5.92 -16.78
N LEU A 56 -4.48 4.68 -16.94
CA LEU A 56 -3.67 3.48 -16.70
C LEU A 56 -2.54 3.29 -17.72
N ASP A 57 -2.62 3.92 -18.89
CA ASP A 57 -1.54 4.07 -19.85
C ASP A 57 -0.35 4.88 -19.30
N LYS A 58 -0.63 5.77 -18.33
CA LYS A 58 0.35 6.57 -17.58
C LYS A 58 0.47 6.14 -16.13
N ARG A 59 0.28 4.86 -15.86
CA ARG A 59 0.32 4.31 -14.50
C ARG A 59 1.58 4.74 -13.75
N LEU A 60 1.39 5.21 -12.51
CA LEU A 60 2.46 5.63 -11.59
C LEU A 60 3.33 6.79 -12.08
N SER A 61 2.93 7.50 -13.13
CA SER A 61 3.71 8.63 -13.66
C SER A 61 3.48 9.96 -12.93
N GLY A 62 2.80 9.93 -11.79
CA GLY A 62 2.49 11.12 -10.98
C GLY A 62 1.04 11.55 -11.08
N SER A 63 0.56 12.26 -10.08
CA SER A 63 -0.84 12.61 -9.91
C SER A 63 -1.21 13.98 -10.51
N THR A 64 -2.39 14.08 -11.07
CA THR A 64 -3.06 15.37 -11.33
C THR A 64 -3.76 15.90 -10.08
N GLN A 65 -4.08 15.03 -9.12
CA GLN A 65 -4.74 15.40 -7.87
C GLN A 65 -3.79 16.17 -6.94
N THR A 66 -4.29 17.26 -6.36
CA THR A 66 -3.58 18.04 -5.35
C THR A 66 -4.06 17.63 -3.95
N PHE A 67 -3.10 17.35 -3.07
CA PHE A 67 -3.34 17.19 -1.64
C PHE A 67 -2.93 18.47 -0.91
N GLN A 68 -3.85 19.03 -0.16
CA GLN A 68 -3.64 20.32 0.49
C GLN A 68 -3.97 20.24 1.98
N ALA A 69 -3.08 20.85 2.77
CA ALA A 69 -3.25 21.11 4.19
C ALA A 69 -2.71 22.52 4.49
N PRO A 70 -2.96 23.09 5.68
CA PRO A 70 -2.38 24.38 6.05
C PRO A 70 -0.85 24.43 5.92
N GLN A 71 -0.19 23.30 6.17
CA GLN A 71 1.27 23.19 6.20
C GLN A 71 1.90 22.88 4.84
N TYR A 72 1.14 22.36 3.86
CA TYR A 72 1.70 21.94 2.58
C TYR A 72 0.66 21.86 1.45
N THR A 73 1.17 21.94 0.22
CA THR A 73 0.45 21.60 -1.02
C THR A 73 1.32 20.65 -1.82
N VAL A 74 0.85 19.42 -2.07
CA VAL A 74 1.64 18.37 -2.72
C VAL A 74 0.80 17.59 -3.73
N LYS A 75 1.49 16.92 -4.67
CA LYS A 75 0.94 15.92 -5.59
C LYS A 75 1.73 14.62 -5.47
N GLY A 76 1.11 13.49 -5.82
CA GLY A 76 1.84 12.22 -5.94
C GLY A 76 2.90 12.33 -7.02
N SER A 77 4.15 12.01 -6.68
CA SER A 77 5.30 12.10 -7.59
C SER A 77 5.26 11.03 -8.68
N ASN A 78 6.03 11.24 -9.75
CA ASN A 78 6.29 10.24 -10.76
C ASN A 78 7.17 9.12 -10.18
N LEU A 79 6.65 7.89 -10.13
CA LEU A 79 7.35 6.70 -9.65
C LEU A 79 7.91 5.84 -10.77
N THR A 80 7.73 6.22 -12.05
CA THR A 80 8.31 5.47 -13.17
C THR A 80 9.82 5.66 -13.23
N PRO A 81 10.56 4.77 -13.91
CA PRO A 81 12.02 4.88 -14.03
C PRO A 81 12.46 5.95 -15.06
N ASP A 82 11.67 7.02 -15.22
CA ASP A 82 12.08 8.17 -16.02
C ASP A 82 13.22 8.92 -15.36
N ASN A 83 14.26 9.24 -16.12
CA ASN A 83 15.49 9.83 -15.60
C ASN A 83 15.36 11.30 -15.19
N GLU A 84 14.45 12.03 -15.83
CA GLU A 84 14.31 13.47 -15.60
C GLU A 84 13.24 13.79 -14.55
N THR A 85 12.11 13.08 -14.61
CA THR A 85 10.92 13.43 -13.83
C THR A 85 10.50 12.37 -12.83
N GLY A 86 11.09 11.17 -12.91
CA GLY A 86 10.75 10.00 -12.10
C GLY A 86 11.90 9.51 -11.20
N LEU A 87 11.92 8.20 -10.99
CA LEU A 87 12.88 7.52 -10.10
C LEU A 87 14.14 7.01 -10.82
N GLY A 88 14.30 7.27 -12.13
CA GLY A 88 15.39 6.68 -12.92
C GLY A 88 16.78 6.95 -12.37
N GLN A 89 17.03 8.13 -11.84
CA GLN A 89 18.31 8.51 -11.23
C GLN A 89 18.39 8.29 -9.71
N TRP A 90 17.36 7.72 -9.09
CA TRP A 90 17.41 7.41 -7.66
C TRP A 90 18.10 6.08 -7.44
N SER A 91 18.94 5.95 -6.40
CA SER A 91 19.39 4.64 -5.96
C SER A 91 18.26 3.88 -5.25
N ASP A 92 18.34 2.55 -5.23
CA ASP A 92 17.36 1.72 -4.51
C ASP A 92 17.33 2.05 -3.01
N ALA A 93 18.49 2.36 -2.42
CA ALA A 93 18.56 2.83 -1.04
C ALA A 93 17.78 4.14 -0.81
N GLN A 94 17.85 5.10 -1.73
CA GLN A 94 17.09 6.35 -1.65
C GLN A 94 15.59 6.10 -1.76
N ILE A 95 15.17 5.16 -2.63
CA ILE A 95 13.76 4.78 -2.76
C ILE A 95 13.27 4.11 -1.46
N LYS A 96 14.05 3.19 -0.87
CA LYS A 96 13.73 2.56 0.42
C LYS A 96 13.57 3.60 1.53
N ILE A 97 14.47 4.57 1.63
CA ILE A 97 14.39 5.65 2.63
C ILE A 97 13.14 6.51 2.41
N ALA A 98 12.81 6.86 1.16
CA ALA A 98 11.60 7.61 0.88
C ALA A 98 10.34 6.82 1.24
N LEU A 99 10.31 5.53 0.91
CA LEU A 99 9.20 4.63 1.17
C LEU A 99 8.98 4.42 2.69
N THR A 100 10.02 4.07 3.43
CA THR A 100 9.91 3.59 4.82
C THR A 100 10.16 4.64 5.88
N GLN A 101 10.86 5.74 5.53
CA GLN A 101 11.23 6.81 6.46
C GLN A 101 10.64 8.17 6.08
N GLY A 102 9.97 8.27 4.93
CA GLY A 102 9.38 9.53 4.48
C GLY A 102 10.39 10.65 4.21
N LYS A 103 11.59 10.30 3.74
CA LYS A 103 12.64 11.25 3.43
C LYS A 103 13.01 11.21 1.95
N GLY A 104 12.78 12.31 1.24
CA GLY A 104 13.13 12.46 -0.16
C GLY A 104 14.65 12.44 -0.41
N ARG A 105 15.06 12.25 -1.67
CA ARG A 105 16.48 12.25 -2.08
C ARG A 105 17.23 13.53 -1.71
N ASP A 106 16.53 14.65 -1.69
CA ASP A 106 17.03 15.98 -1.29
C ASP A 106 17.01 16.21 0.24
N GLY A 107 16.68 15.20 1.01
CA GLY A 107 16.63 15.23 2.47
C GLY A 107 15.35 15.80 3.07
N ARG A 108 14.42 16.33 2.25
CA ARG A 108 13.14 16.86 2.77
C ARG A 108 12.26 15.75 3.36
N LYS A 109 11.48 16.09 4.38
CA LYS A 109 10.41 15.24 4.92
C LYS A 109 9.25 15.21 3.91
N LEU A 110 8.78 14.01 3.58
CA LEU A 110 7.61 13.85 2.70
C LEU A 110 6.32 14.17 3.47
N ALA A 111 5.35 14.75 2.77
CA ALA A 111 4.03 15.03 3.36
C ALA A 111 3.33 13.73 3.79
N PRO A 112 2.52 13.75 4.87
CA PRO A 112 1.92 12.57 5.47
C PRO A 112 0.86 11.88 4.59
N ASN A 113 0.50 12.48 3.45
CA ASN A 113 -0.28 11.80 2.41
C ASN A 113 0.49 10.61 1.80
N MET A 114 1.84 10.65 1.81
CA MET A 114 2.68 9.48 1.62
C MET A 114 2.81 8.77 2.98
N PRO A 115 2.17 7.60 3.17
CA PRO A 115 2.03 7.01 4.50
C PRO A 115 3.29 6.23 4.95
N SER A 116 4.46 6.82 4.76
CA SER A 116 5.75 6.23 5.13
C SER A 116 5.82 5.83 6.61
N ALA A 117 5.06 6.52 7.47
CA ALA A 117 4.97 6.19 8.88
C ALA A 117 4.45 4.77 9.16
N VAL A 118 3.72 4.16 8.22
CA VAL A 118 3.25 2.77 8.34
C VAL A 118 4.04 1.80 7.46
N TYR A 119 4.82 2.28 6.50
CA TYR A 119 5.60 1.42 5.60
C TYR A 119 6.91 0.91 6.22
N GLY A 120 7.28 1.38 7.41
CA GLY A 120 8.40 0.83 8.17
C GLY A 120 8.24 -0.66 8.56
N PHE A 121 7.02 -1.23 8.46
CA PHE A 121 6.80 -2.68 8.60
C PHE A 121 7.36 -3.52 7.46
N LEU A 122 7.46 -2.97 6.26
CA LEU A 122 7.76 -3.74 5.06
C LEU A 122 8.99 -4.61 5.26
N THR A 123 8.86 -5.91 4.94
CA THR A 123 10.01 -6.82 4.92
C THR A 123 11.04 -6.31 3.93
N LEU A 124 12.31 -6.65 4.12
CA LEU A 124 13.36 -6.27 3.17
C LEU A 124 13.06 -6.80 1.77
N ARG A 125 12.52 -8.03 1.69
CA ARG A 125 12.10 -8.64 0.42
C ARG A 125 10.99 -7.85 -0.26
N ASP A 126 9.97 -7.42 0.47
CA ASP A 126 8.86 -6.66 -0.12
C ASP A 126 9.28 -5.23 -0.50
N GLN A 127 10.23 -4.61 0.22
CA GLN A 127 10.87 -3.36 -0.22
C GLN A 127 11.59 -3.56 -1.56
N ASP A 128 12.39 -4.64 -1.69
CA ASP A 128 13.08 -4.99 -2.94
C ASP A 128 12.08 -5.32 -4.06
N ALA A 129 10.99 -6.02 -3.74
CA ALA A 129 9.93 -6.35 -4.70
C ALA A 129 9.24 -5.10 -5.26
N ILE A 130 8.87 -4.15 -4.39
CA ILE A 130 8.29 -2.87 -4.82
C ILE A 130 9.26 -2.14 -5.77
N ILE A 131 10.54 -2.06 -5.43
CA ILE A 131 11.54 -1.40 -6.27
C ILE A 131 11.73 -2.14 -7.59
N ALA A 132 11.84 -3.47 -7.58
CA ALA A 132 11.96 -4.28 -8.79
C ALA A 132 10.79 -4.02 -9.74
N TYR A 133 9.57 -3.94 -9.23
CA TYR A 133 8.40 -3.59 -10.03
C TYR A 133 8.49 -2.17 -10.59
N LEU A 134 8.81 -1.16 -9.77
CA LEU A 134 8.93 0.23 -10.21
C LEU A 134 10.04 0.42 -11.27
N ARG A 135 11.09 -0.42 -11.23
CA ARG A 135 12.15 -0.45 -12.25
C ARG A 135 11.73 -1.15 -13.55
N SER A 136 10.75 -2.05 -13.49
CA SER A 136 10.32 -2.88 -14.63
C SER A 136 9.23 -2.22 -15.48
N ILE A 137 8.52 -1.22 -14.96
CA ILE A 137 7.44 -0.55 -15.71
C ILE A 137 8.01 0.46 -16.73
N PRO A 138 7.25 0.80 -17.79
CA PRO A 138 7.68 1.79 -18.75
C PRO A 138 7.99 3.15 -18.12
N ALA A 139 9.09 3.78 -18.55
CA ALA A 139 9.40 5.14 -18.17
C ALA A 139 8.41 6.11 -18.85
N VAL A 140 7.80 6.97 -18.07
CA VAL A 140 6.87 8.00 -18.55
C VAL A 140 7.38 9.37 -18.11
N ARG A 141 7.74 10.23 -19.05
CA ARG A 141 8.13 11.60 -18.73
C ARG A 141 6.89 12.40 -18.35
N ASN A 142 6.80 12.77 -17.08
CA ASN A 142 5.74 13.62 -16.55
C ASN A 142 6.26 14.48 -15.40
N ALA A 143 6.42 15.77 -15.64
CA ALA A 143 6.86 16.74 -14.63
C ALA A 143 5.68 17.08 -13.71
N VAL A 144 5.71 16.53 -12.51
CA VAL A 144 4.74 16.86 -11.46
C VAL A 144 5.14 18.17 -10.77
N GLN A 145 4.16 19.01 -10.44
CA GLN A 145 4.38 20.23 -9.67
C GLN A 145 5.19 19.94 -8.40
N LYS A 146 6.23 20.76 -8.16
CA LYS A 146 7.06 20.65 -6.96
C LYS A 146 6.20 20.86 -5.71
N PRO A 147 6.47 20.11 -4.62
CA PRO A 147 5.77 20.30 -3.37
C PRO A 147 6.07 21.67 -2.76
N GLU A 148 5.06 22.29 -2.19
CA GLU A 148 5.18 23.49 -1.38
C GLU A 148 5.02 23.12 0.09
N TYR A 149 5.96 23.51 0.93
CA TYR A 149 5.89 23.35 2.38
C TYR A 149 5.84 24.75 3.02
N LYS A 150 4.76 25.04 3.74
CA LYS A 150 4.45 26.36 4.32
C LYS A 150 4.78 26.43 5.80
N ALA A 151 4.76 25.31 6.50
CA ALA A 151 5.07 25.20 7.91
C ALA A 151 5.55 23.79 8.27
N PRO A 152 6.28 23.60 9.38
CA PRO A 152 6.57 22.27 9.92
C PRO A 152 5.28 21.49 10.23
N PHE A 153 5.35 20.17 10.16
CA PHE A 153 4.29 19.28 10.56
C PHE A 153 4.84 18.03 11.25
N ASP A 154 4.06 17.51 12.16
CA ASP A 154 4.33 16.23 12.81
C ASP A 154 3.41 15.14 12.26
N ILE A 155 3.80 13.90 12.49
CA ILE A 155 3.04 12.72 12.13
C ILE A 155 2.99 11.83 13.37
N THR A 156 1.80 11.46 13.82
CA THR A 156 1.68 10.47 14.90
C THR A 156 2.36 9.19 14.45
N PRO A 157 3.39 8.69 15.15
CA PRO A 157 4.03 7.44 14.80
C PRO A 157 3.02 6.29 14.98
N TYR A 158 3.01 5.38 14.01
CA TYR A 158 2.27 4.14 14.18
C TYR A 158 2.99 3.27 15.23
N PRO A 159 2.26 2.63 16.17
CA PRO A 159 2.91 1.89 17.24
C PRO A 159 3.67 0.66 16.70
N ASN A 160 4.79 0.32 17.37
CA ASN A 160 5.56 -0.89 17.10
C ASN A 160 6.01 -1.04 15.63
N ILE A 161 6.29 0.08 14.95
CA ILE A 161 6.86 0.05 13.60
C ILE A 161 8.26 -0.56 13.67
N GLN A 162 8.37 -1.79 13.20
CA GLN A 162 9.63 -2.50 12.99
C GLN A 162 9.52 -3.29 11.69
N THR A 163 10.61 -3.32 10.91
CA THR A 163 10.69 -4.17 9.72
C THR A 163 10.36 -5.61 10.08
N ARG A 164 9.31 -6.16 9.47
CA ARG A 164 8.90 -7.55 9.70
C ARG A 164 9.87 -8.50 9.00
N SER A 165 10.04 -9.69 9.56
CA SER A 165 10.68 -10.81 8.88
C SER A 165 9.67 -11.60 8.05
N GLU A 166 10.16 -12.38 7.07
CA GLU A 166 9.29 -13.29 6.32
C GLU A 166 8.64 -14.35 7.25
N ALA A 167 9.34 -14.76 8.32
CA ALA A 167 8.81 -15.69 9.31
C ALA A 167 7.62 -15.09 10.10
N ASP A 168 7.61 -13.79 10.36
CA ASP A 168 6.47 -13.13 11.02
C ASP A 168 5.20 -13.23 10.18
N LEU A 169 5.32 -13.25 8.84
CA LEU A 169 4.17 -13.30 7.93
C LEU A 169 3.54 -14.71 7.83
N SER A 170 4.11 -15.73 8.48
CA SER A 170 3.46 -17.04 8.63
C SER A 170 2.35 -17.02 9.68
N ASP A 171 2.38 -16.10 10.63
CA ASP A 171 1.30 -15.86 11.59
C ASP A 171 0.20 -15.02 10.90
N PRO A 172 -1.05 -15.51 10.82
CA PRO A 172 -2.14 -14.82 10.12
C PRO A 172 -2.48 -13.46 10.73
N ILE A 173 -2.33 -13.27 12.04
CA ILE A 173 -2.60 -11.98 12.69
C ILE A 173 -1.51 -10.96 12.33
N LYS A 174 -0.24 -11.35 12.42
CA LYS A 174 0.89 -10.49 12.02
C LYS A 174 0.85 -10.17 10.52
N ARG A 175 0.51 -11.16 9.69
CA ARG A 175 0.32 -10.96 8.24
C ARG A 175 -0.83 -9.99 7.97
N GLY A 176 -1.94 -10.11 8.66
CA GLY A 176 -3.07 -9.19 8.55
C GLY A 176 -2.71 -7.77 8.97
N GLU A 177 -2.01 -7.60 10.09
CA GLU A 177 -1.46 -6.30 10.52
C GLU A 177 -0.56 -5.69 9.44
N TYR A 178 0.35 -6.48 8.89
CA TYR A 178 1.26 -6.10 7.82
C TYR A 178 0.52 -5.59 6.57
N LEU A 179 -0.47 -6.35 6.09
CA LEU A 179 -1.26 -5.99 4.92
C LEU A 179 -2.13 -4.75 5.15
N MET A 180 -2.77 -4.66 6.32
CA MET A 180 -3.56 -3.48 6.67
C MET A 180 -2.69 -2.24 6.93
N GLY A 181 -1.45 -2.44 7.36
CA GLY A 181 -0.42 -1.39 7.42
C GLY A 181 -0.07 -0.90 6.02
N LEU A 182 0.28 -1.80 5.09
CA LEU A 182 0.58 -1.46 3.70
C LEU A 182 -0.60 -0.79 3.00
N GLY A 183 -1.82 -1.26 3.22
CA GLY A 183 -3.05 -0.64 2.73
C GLY A 183 -3.43 0.64 3.49
N HIS A 184 -2.63 1.05 4.49
CA HIS A 184 -2.84 2.20 5.39
C HIS A 184 -4.27 2.31 5.98
N CYS A 185 -4.95 1.18 6.13
CA CYS A 185 -6.35 1.11 6.56
C CYS A 185 -6.58 1.84 7.89
N MET A 186 -5.67 1.64 8.85
CA MET A 186 -5.77 2.21 10.19
C MET A 186 -5.61 3.73 10.25
N VAL A 187 -5.04 4.35 9.21
CA VAL A 187 -4.97 5.81 9.11
C VAL A 187 -6.37 6.44 8.98
N CYS A 188 -7.29 5.75 8.30
CA CYS A 188 -8.68 6.21 8.18
C CYS A 188 -9.59 5.59 9.23
N HIS A 189 -9.34 4.35 9.61
CA HIS A 189 -10.21 3.56 10.47
C HIS A 189 -9.80 3.55 11.96
N SER A 190 -8.90 4.43 12.39
CA SER A 190 -8.62 4.66 13.83
C SER A 190 -9.19 6.00 14.28
N LYS A 191 -9.37 6.15 15.58
CA LYS A 191 -9.81 7.42 16.18
C LYS A 191 -8.73 8.50 16.07
N GLY A 192 -9.14 9.74 16.10
CA GLY A 192 -8.25 10.89 16.04
C GLY A 192 -8.30 11.63 14.73
N THR A 193 -7.39 12.60 14.58
CA THR A 193 -7.28 13.46 13.41
C THR A 193 -5.85 13.41 12.85
N PRO A 194 -5.66 12.90 11.62
CA PRO A 194 -4.34 12.92 10.98
C PRO A 194 -3.87 14.36 10.70
N PRO A 195 -2.56 14.55 10.60
CA PRO A 195 -1.51 13.51 10.73
C PRO A 195 -0.99 13.31 12.14
N ASP A 196 -1.23 14.23 13.07
CA ASP A 196 -0.51 14.39 14.34
C ASP A 196 -1.33 14.04 15.60
N LYS A 197 -2.62 13.78 15.44
CA LYS A 197 -3.56 13.53 16.56
C LYS A 197 -4.30 12.20 16.40
N MET A 198 -3.58 11.16 15.97
CA MET A 198 -4.16 9.81 15.88
C MET A 198 -4.07 9.09 17.22
N ASP A 199 -5.16 8.45 17.64
CA ASP A 199 -5.16 7.56 18.79
C ASP A 199 -5.00 6.09 18.35
N TYR A 200 -3.77 5.69 18.12
CA TYR A 200 -3.45 4.30 17.78
C TYR A 200 -3.35 3.39 19.03
N VAL A 201 -3.40 3.92 20.23
CA VAL A 201 -3.29 3.14 21.48
C VAL A 201 -4.66 2.64 21.93
N ASN A 202 -5.65 3.54 22.02
CA ASN A 202 -7.00 3.21 22.50
C ASN A 202 -8.06 3.25 21.39
N GLY A 203 -7.76 3.88 20.28
CA GLY A 203 -8.66 4.10 19.16
C GLY A 203 -8.35 3.30 17.90
N LEU A 204 -7.37 2.38 17.94
CA LEU A 204 -6.96 1.59 16.78
C LEU A 204 -8.13 0.77 16.21
N GLY A 205 -8.46 1.00 14.95
CA GLY A 205 -9.57 0.34 14.27
C GLY A 205 -10.96 0.84 14.68
N GLY A 206 -11.07 1.78 15.62
CA GLY A 206 -12.37 2.24 16.18
C GLY A 206 -13.21 3.08 15.22
N GLY A 207 -12.70 3.48 14.06
CA GLY A 207 -13.46 4.26 13.08
C GLY A 207 -13.74 5.70 13.51
N GLY A 208 -14.86 6.24 13.02
CA GLY A 208 -15.37 7.55 13.44
C GLY A 208 -14.84 8.75 12.64
N ARG A 209 -13.77 8.60 11.86
CA ARG A 209 -13.24 9.68 11.03
C ARG A 209 -14.24 10.09 9.95
N LYS A 210 -14.42 11.39 9.77
CA LYS A 210 -15.35 11.97 8.81
C LYS A 210 -14.66 12.31 7.48
N PHE A 211 -15.38 12.12 6.38
CA PHE A 211 -14.97 12.38 5.01
C PHE A 211 -16.09 13.00 4.18
N GLY A 212 -15.73 13.44 2.98
CA GLY A 212 -16.69 13.98 2.00
C GLY A 212 -17.13 15.40 2.29
N GLN A 213 -18.00 15.91 1.42
CA GLN A 213 -18.61 17.22 1.61
C GLN A 213 -19.46 17.20 2.89
N GLN A 214 -19.33 18.27 3.69
CA GLN A 214 -20.03 18.39 4.98
C GLN A 214 -19.79 17.21 5.94
N GLN A 215 -18.66 16.47 5.78
CA GLN A 215 -18.32 15.32 6.63
C GLN A 215 -19.41 14.22 6.64
N SER A 216 -20.05 14.01 5.51
CA SER A 216 -21.23 13.13 5.36
C SER A 216 -20.90 11.61 5.44
N VAL A 217 -19.64 11.23 5.30
CA VAL A 217 -19.19 9.83 5.34
C VAL A 217 -18.36 9.58 6.60
N THR A 218 -18.66 8.51 7.32
CA THR A 218 -17.92 8.11 8.51
C THR A 218 -17.16 6.82 8.23
N ALA A 219 -15.85 6.78 8.54
CA ALA A 219 -15.06 5.56 8.49
C ALA A 219 -15.63 4.53 9.46
N ALA A 220 -15.82 3.31 8.97
CA ALA A 220 -16.37 2.21 9.76
C ALA A 220 -15.43 1.80 10.90
N ASN A 221 -15.99 1.32 11.98
CA ASN A 221 -15.29 0.63 13.04
C ASN A 221 -14.89 -0.77 12.55
N LEU A 222 -13.59 -1.09 12.59
CA LEU A 222 -13.05 -2.37 12.14
C LEU A 222 -12.91 -3.40 13.27
N THR A 223 -13.19 -3.03 14.51
CA THR A 223 -13.14 -3.95 15.66
C THR A 223 -14.40 -4.83 15.73
N SER A 224 -14.49 -5.70 16.75
CA SER A 224 -15.67 -6.53 16.99
C SER A 224 -16.96 -5.72 17.26
N LYS A 225 -16.85 -4.43 17.53
CA LYS A 225 -18.00 -3.49 17.60
C LYS A 225 -18.49 -3.03 16.21
N GLY A 226 -17.83 -3.47 15.12
CA GLY A 226 -18.16 -3.10 13.75
C GLY A 226 -17.90 -4.21 12.76
N VAL A 227 -17.01 -3.97 11.80
CA VAL A 227 -16.76 -4.88 10.65
C VAL A 227 -16.22 -6.24 11.08
N ALA A 228 -15.42 -6.34 12.13
CA ALA A 228 -14.94 -7.64 12.60
C ALA A 228 -16.04 -8.55 13.21
N ALA A 229 -17.25 -8.05 13.39
CA ALA A 229 -18.44 -8.87 13.70
C ALA A 229 -19.12 -9.49 12.46
N TRP A 230 -18.66 -9.16 11.28
CA TRP A 230 -19.17 -9.73 10.03
C TRP A 230 -18.58 -11.12 9.77
N THR A 231 -19.04 -11.76 8.70
CA THR A 231 -18.36 -12.92 8.12
C THR A 231 -17.19 -12.46 7.24
N VAL A 232 -16.22 -13.34 7.02
CA VAL A 232 -15.11 -13.05 6.09
C VAL A 232 -15.61 -12.81 4.67
N ALA A 233 -16.68 -13.50 4.25
CA ALA A 233 -17.28 -13.32 2.92
C ALA A 233 -17.91 -11.94 2.76
N GLU A 234 -18.59 -11.42 3.78
CA GLU A 234 -19.13 -10.05 3.80
C GLU A 234 -18.00 -9.01 3.79
N PHE A 235 -16.93 -9.25 4.54
CA PHE A 235 -15.74 -8.39 4.51
C PHE A 235 -15.06 -8.39 3.13
N LYS A 236 -14.86 -9.57 2.54
CA LYS A 236 -14.31 -9.71 1.18
C LYS A 236 -15.14 -8.90 0.19
N ARG A 237 -16.47 -9.07 0.18
CA ARG A 237 -17.37 -8.33 -0.70
C ARG A 237 -17.27 -6.83 -0.51
N ALA A 238 -17.21 -6.37 0.74
CA ALA A 238 -17.04 -4.94 1.02
C ALA A 238 -15.71 -4.41 0.49
N LEU A 239 -14.63 -5.17 0.65
CA LEU A 239 -13.29 -4.78 0.25
C LEU A 239 -13.12 -4.81 -1.28
N THR A 240 -13.60 -5.86 -1.96
CA THR A 240 -13.30 -6.12 -3.39
C THR A 240 -14.39 -5.64 -4.36
N GLU A 241 -15.62 -5.47 -3.88
CA GLU A 241 -16.77 -5.05 -4.70
C GLU A 241 -17.36 -3.70 -4.25
N GLY A 242 -16.94 -3.20 -3.09
CA GLY A 242 -17.48 -1.96 -2.53
C GLY A 242 -18.93 -2.09 -2.04
N VAL A 243 -19.35 -3.29 -1.61
CA VAL A 243 -20.72 -3.58 -1.18
C VAL A 243 -20.74 -4.03 0.28
N SER A 244 -21.45 -3.32 1.13
CA SER A 244 -21.64 -3.62 2.55
C SER A 244 -22.42 -4.92 2.79
N ARG A 245 -22.41 -5.44 4.05
CA ARG A 245 -23.16 -6.65 4.44
C ARG A 245 -24.67 -6.55 4.14
N ASP A 246 -25.24 -5.37 4.25
CA ASP A 246 -26.65 -5.08 3.98
C ASP A 246 -26.98 -4.85 2.48
N GLY A 247 -25.99 -5.06 1.58
CA GLY A 247 -26.15 -4.87 0.14
C GLY A 247 -25.98 -3.42 -0.35
N ARG A 248 -25.78 -2.47 0.56
CA ARG A 248 -25.56 -1.06 0.22
C ARG A 248 -24.20 -0.85 -0.41
N LYS A 249 -24.12 -0.06 -1.48
CA LYS A 249 -22.85 0.39 -2.06
C LYS A 249 -22.10 1.28 -1.05
N LEU A 250 -20.81 1.03 -0.87
CA LEU A 250 -19.96 1.84 0.01
C LEU A 250 -19.78 3.25 -0.58
N ASN A 251 -19.56 4.21 0.29
CA ASN A 251 -19.23 5.57 -0.13
C ASN A 251 -17.74 5.72 -0.46
N PRO A 252 -17.37 6.69 -1.31
CA PRO A 252 -15.96 7.08 -1.43
C PRO A 252 -15.35 7.47 -0.07
N PRO A 253 -14.07 7.17 0.17
CA PRO A 253 -13.12 6.59 -0.78
C PRO A 253 -13.15 5.05 -0.88
N MET A 254 -13.91 4.33 -0.03
CA MET A 254 -13.85 2.87 0.02
C MET A 254 -14.31 2.18 -1.28
N VAL A 255 -15.37 2.68 -1.91
CA VAL A 255 -15.80 2.14 -3.21
C VAL A 255 -14.74 2.35 -4.29
N ASP A 256 -13.95 3.43 -4.20
CA ASP A 256 -12.89 3.72 -5.15
C ASP A 256 -11.70 2.77 -4.97
N PHE A 257 -11.42 2.35 -3.74
CA PHE A 257 -10.36 1.38 -3.43
C PHE A 257 -10.69 -0.05 -3.86
N ALA A 258 -11.97 -0.41 -3.98
CA ALA A 258 -12.38 -1.76 -4.36
C ALA A 258 -11.76 -2.20 -5.70
N GLN A 259 -11.53 -1.27 -6.65
CA GLN A 259 -10.87 -1.57 -7.91
C GLN A 259 -9.42 -2.10 -7.76
N TYR A 260 -8.72 -1.72 -6.69
CA TYR A 260 -7.37 -2.20 -6.38
C TYR A 260 -7.44 -3.50 -5.61
N TYR A 261 -8.32 -3.57 -4.63
CA TYR A 261 -8.40 -4.67 -3.67
C TYR A 261 -9.00 -5.95 -4.26
N LYS A 262 -9.67 -5.90 -5.41
CA LYS A 262 -10.17 -7.10 -6.11
C LYS A 262 -9.07 -8.10 -6.52
N THR A 263 -7.80 -7.69 -6.50
CA THR A 263 -6.65 -8.55 -6.80
C THR A 263 -6.03 -9.19 -5.55
N ILE A 264 -6.50 -8.83 -4.35
CA ILE A 264 -5.99 -9.40 -3.10
C ILE A 264 -6.42 -10.87 -3.01
N THR A 265 -5.49 -11.74 -2.63
CA THR A 265 -5.76 -13.18 -2.49
C THR A 265 -6.67 -13.46 -1.30
N ASP A 266 -7.38 -14.58 -1.35
CA ASP A 266 -8.27 -15.00 -0.25
C ASP A 266 -7.50 -15.23 1.05
N ASP A 267 -6.28 -15.76 0.97
CA ASP A 267 -5.40 -15.94 2.14
C ASP A 267 -5.05 -14.60 2.80
N ASP A 268 -4.77 -13.57 2.00
CA ASP A 268 -4.47 -12.23 2.50
C ASP A 268 -5.72 -11.56 3.09
N ILE A 269 -6.89 -11.74 2.47
CA ILE A 269 -8.17 -11.26 3.01
C ILE A 269 -8.48 -11.94 4.35
N ASN A 270 -8.28 -13.26 4.45
CA ASN A 270 -8.46 -14.02 5.69
C ASN A 270 -7.50 -13.52 6.79
N ALA A 271 -6.24 -13.25 6.45
CA ALA A 271 -5.27 -12.69 7.39
C ALA A 271 -5.68 -11.29 7.87
N MET A 272 -6.08 -10.39 6.96
CA MET A 272 -6.59 -9.05 7.32
C MET A 272 -7.81 -9.16 8.25
N PHE A 273 -8.71 -10.07 7.98
CA PHE A 273 -9.89 -10.30 8.81
C PHE A 273 -9.53 -10.87 10.19
N ALA A 274 -8.57 -11.81 10.25
CA ALA A 274 -8.05 -12.35 11.52
C ALA A 274 -7.43 -11.24 12.40
N TYR A 275 -6.67 -10.33 11.79
CA TYR A 275 -6.12 -9.18 12.50
C TYR A 275 -7.22 -8.26 13.04
N MET A 276 -8.24 -7.92 12.25
CA MET A 276 -9.35 -7.11 12.75
C MET A 276 -10.06 -7.75 13.94
N LYS A 277 -10.23 -9.09 13.92
CA LYS A 277 -10.82 -9.82 15.05
C LYS A 277 -9.96 -9.83 16.30
N SER A 278 -8.65 -9.65 16.17
CA SER A 278 -7.72 -9.56 17.31
C SER A 278 -7.66 -8.18 17.97
N LEU A 279 -8.22 -7.15 17.29
CA LEU A 279 -8.23 -5.79 17.83
C LEU A 279 -9.11 -5.68 19.09
N LYS A 280 -8.67 -4.88 20.05
CA LYS A 280 -9.50 -4.53 21.20
C LYS A 280 -10.80 -3.89 20.74
N PRO A 281 -11.95 -4.25 21.30
CA PRO A 281 -13.21 -3.56 21.02
C PRO A 281 -13.12 -2.07 21.35
N VAL A 282 -13.53 -1.23 20.41
CA VAL A 282 -13.56 0.23 20.58
C VAL A 282 -14.95 0.70 20.21
N ASP A 283 -15.59 1.51 21.04
CA ASP A 283 -16.85 2.17 20.70
C ASP A 283 -16.59 3.40 19.82
N MET A 284 -17.49 3.66 18.82
CA MET A 284 -17.41 4.84 17.95
C MET A 284 -17.74 6.13 18.68
#